data_609f68fc2229b6f79b1eb7495c2df232
#
_entry.id   609f68fc2229b6f79b1eb7495c2df232
#
_cell.length_a   1.000
_cell.length_b   1.000
_cell.length_c   1.000
_cell.angle_alpha   90.00
_cell.angle_beta   90.00
_cell.angle_gamma   90.00
#
_symmetry.space_group_name_H-M   'P 1'
#
loop_
_entity.id
_entity.type
_entity.pdbx_description
1 polymer ?
#
loop_
_entity_poly.entity_id
_entity_poly.type
_entity_poly.pdbx_seq_one_letter_code
_entity_poly.pdbx_strand_id
1 'polypeptide(L)'
;MKIAALQTVSGADLDANLESASALLAEAARAGAELAVLPEYFCLMGQRDTDKIDVREPFGAGKVQAFLAASARELGLWIVGGTLPLVAGSDRHVRNSSLAFSPQGECVARYDKIHLFCFDNGRGEQYDESRVIEAGRTPQTFTLRSRDGHDWRIGLSVCYDLRFPELYRALRADLLLVPSAFTFGTGQAHWEVLLRARAIENLAYVAAPAQGGRHDNGRRTWGHSMVIDPWGELLAQRAEEGAGVVLAEVAQERLRQVRSQLPALDHRVL
;
A
#
# COMPACT_ATOMS: atom_id res chain seq x y z
N MET A 1 -11.19 5.37 -14.19
CA MET A 1 -11.24 5.21 -12.72
C MET A 1 -10.29 6.22 -12.08
N LYS A 2 -10.72 6.97 -11.06
CA LYS A 2 -9.86 7.88 -10.29
C LYS A 2 -9.40 7.19 -9.01
N ILE A 3 -8.09 7.23 -8.75
CA ILE A 3 -7.47 6.59 -7.59
C ILE A 3 -6.79 7.64 -6.70
N ALA A 4 -6.72 7.35 -5.40
CA ALA A 4 -6.04 8.16 -4.40
C ALA A 4 -4.97 7.33 -3.68
N ALA A 5 -3.71 7.75 -3.76
CA ALA A 5 -2.63 7.26 -2.91
C ALA A 5 -2.46 8.26 -1.75
N LEU A 6 -2.65 7.79 -0.52
CA LEU A 6 -2.67 8.64 0.65
C LEU A 6 -1.30 8.65 1.33
N GLN A 7 -0.77 9.83 1.61
CA GLN A 7 0.43 9.99 2.43
C GLN A 7 0.04 10.32 3.86
N THR A 8 0.65 9.65 4.83
CA THR A 8 0.44 9.92 6.26
C THR A 8 1.78 10.11 6.99
N VAL A 9 1.71 10.64 8.20
CA VAL A 9 2.80 10.62 9.18
C VAL A 9 2.22 10.06 10.46
N SER A 10 2.11 8.73 10.52
CA SER A 10 1.49 8.05 11.65
C SER A 10 2.36 8.11 12.90
N GLY A 11 1.73 8.29 14.06
CA GLY A 11 2.35 8.27 15.38
C GLY A 11 2.06 6.99 16.15
N ALA A 12 2.32 7.05 17.45
CA ALA A 12 2.08 5.95 18.38
C ALA A 12 0.62 5.90 18.92
N ASP A 13 -0.20 6.91 18.64
CA ASP A 13 -1.61 6.96 19.04
C ASP A 13 -2.51 6.44 17.91
N LEU A 14 -3.15 5.28 18.17
CA LEU A 14 -4.04 4.63 17.22
C LEU A 14 -5.23 5.52 16.83
N ASP A 15 -5.86 6.19 17.80
CA ASP A 15 -7.06 6.98 17.55
C ASP A 15 -6.76 8.23 16.72
N ALA A 16 -5.68 8.93 17.04
CA ALA A 16 -5.21 10.07 16.24
C ALA A 16 -4.85 9.67 14.80
N ASN A 17 -4.25 8.49 14.62
CA ASN A 17 -3.94 7.98 13.28
C ASN A 17 -5.21 7.64 12.48
N LEU A 18 -6.25 7.05 13.13
CA LEU A 18 -7.52 6.76 12.48
C LEU A 18 -8.28 8.04 12.12
N GLU A 19 -8.25 9.07 12.97
CA GLU A 19 -8.82 10.39 12.68
C GLU A 19 -8.13 11.04 11.47
N SER A 20 -6.80 11.04 11.42
CA SER A 20 -6.03 11.52 10.28
C SER A 20 -6.37 10.76 9.00
N ALA A 21 -6.44 9.43 9.07
CA ALA A 21 -6.82 8.59 7.92
C ALA A 21 -8.26 8.90 7.46
N SER A 22 -9.21 9.10 8.39
CA SER A 22 -10.59 9.47 8.07
C SER A 22 -10.67 10.78 7.29
N ALA A 23 -9.92 11.80 7.71
CA ALA A 23 -9.88 13.10 7.03
C ALA A 23 -9.37 12.97 5.58
N LEU A 24 -8.28 12.19 5.36
CA LEU A 24 -7.72 11.96 4.03
C LEU A 24 -8.65 11.13 3.14
N LEU A 25 -9.31 10.11 3.67
CA LEU A 25 -10.31 9.30 2.96
C LEU A 25 -11.49 10.16 2.52
N ALA A 26 -11.99 11.04 3.41
CA ALA A 26 -13.06 11.97 3.08
C ALA A 26 -12.64 13.00 2.01
N GLU A 27 -11.38 13.47 2.05
CA GLU A 27 -10.83 14.34 0.99
C GLU A 27 -10.77 13.62 -0.35
N ALA A 28 -10.27 12.37 -0.39
CA ALA A 28 -10.22 11.56 -1.60
C ALA A 28 -11.62 11.31 -2.19
N ALA A 29 -12.61 11.02 -1.34
CA ALA A 29 -14.00 10.84 -1.75
C ALA A 29 -14.59 12.10 -2.37
N ARG A 30 -14.41 13.25 -1.70
CA ARG A 30 -14.86 14.56 -2.24
C ARG A 30 -14.21 14.92 -3.57
N ALA A 31 -12.96 14.50 -3.79
CA ALA A 31 -12.25 14.66 -5.05
C ALA A 31 -12.68 13.67 -6.14
N GLY A 32 -13.64 12.77 -5.83
CA GLY A 32 -14.21 11.82 -6.78
C GLY A 32 -13.40 10.54 -6.97
N ALA A 33 -12.51 10.19 -6.05
CA ALA A 33 -11.83 8.91 -6.08
C ALA A 33 -12.83 7.73 -6.03
N GLU A 34 -12.45 6.62 -6.63
CA GLU A 34 -13.16 5.35 -6.58
C GLU A 34 -12.41 4.32 -5.72
N LEU A 35 -11.08 4.42 -5.72
CA LEU A 35 -10.18 3.64 -4.89
C LEU A 35 -9.29 4.59 -4.07
N ALA A 36 -9.23 4.37 -2.76
CA ALA A 36 -8.27 5.01 -1.87
C ALA A 36 -7.36 3.97 -1.22
N VAL A 37 -6.06 4.26 -1.19
CA VAL A 37 -5.04 3.35 -0.64
C VAL A 37 -4.27 4.06 0.45
N LEU A 38 -4.31 3.53 1.67
CA LEU A 38 -3.55 3.99 2.84
C LEU A 38 -2.13 3.38 2.81
N PRO A 39 -1.14 4.00 3.46
CA PRO A 39 0.23 3.47 3.49
C PRO A 39 0.42 2.35 4.51
N GLU A 40 1.57 1.67 4.43
CA GLU A 40 2.02 0.72 5.46
C GLU A 40 2.05 1.39 6.84
N TYR A 41 1.61 0.67 7.88
CA TYR A 41 1.55 1.17 9.26
C TYR A 41 0.68 2.42 9.46
N PHE A 42 -0.32 2.64 8.60
CA PHE A 42 -1.16 3.85 8.69
C PHE A 42 -1.83 3.99 10.07
N CYS A 43 -2.17 2.88 10.72
CA CYS A 43 -2.85 2.89 12.02
C CYS A 43 -1.90 3.01 13.22
N LEU A 44 -0.63 2.58 13.08
CA LEU A 44 0.33 2.65 14.20
C LEU A 44 1.79 2.66 13.69
N MET A 45 2.51 3.72 14.01
CA MET A 45 3.97 3.80 13.98
C MET A 45 4.46 3.85 15.44
N GLY A 46 4.51 2.68 16.11
CA GLY A 46 4.78 2.56 17.54
C GLY A 46 6.16 3.06 17.96
N GLN A 47 6.33 3.31 19.26
CA GLN A 47 7.62 3.68 19.86
C GLN A 47 8.60 2.49 19.79
N ARG A 48 8.10 1.28 19.97
CA ARG A 48 8.84 0.02 19.88
C ARG A 48 8.21 -0.87 18.81
N ASP A 49 9.00 -1.74 18.22
CA ASP A 49 8.50 -2.71 17.22
C ASP A 49 7.44 -3.66 17.81
N THR A 50 7.52 -3.93 19.13
CA THR A 50 6.57 -4.77 19.85
C THR A 50 5.21 -4.13 20.07
N ASP A 51 5.05 -2.82 19.96
CA ASP A 51 3.77 -2.14 20.19
C ASP A 51 2.69 -2.62 19.22
N LYS A 52 3.07 -3.17 18.05
CA LYS A 52 2.16 -3.82 17.10
C LYS A 52 1.47 -5.06 17.69
N ILE A 53 2.12 -5.74 18.63
CA ILE A 53 1.56 -6.93 19.30
C ILE A 53 0.38 -6.53 20.19
N ASP A 54 0.48 -5.38 20.86
CA ASP A 54 -0.52 -4.91 21.82
C ASP A 54 -1.82 -4.47 21.14
N VAL A 55 -1.74 -4.01 19.89
CA VAL A 55 -2.89 -3.51 19.10
C VAL A 55 -3.33 -4.48 18.01
N ARG A 56 -2.79 -5.70 17.96
CA ARG A 56 -3.14 -6.68 16.94
C ARG A 56 -4.60 -7.11 17.04
N GLU A 57 -5.22 -7.29 15.90
CA GLU A 57 -6.61 -7.69 15.79
C GLU A 57 -6.73 -9.14 15.25
N PRO A 58 -7.74 -9.92 15.69
CA PRO A 58 -8.11 -11.13 14.96
C PRO A 58 -8.66 -10.76 13.60
N PHE A 59 -8.40 -11.58 12.57
CA PHE A 59 -8.97 -11.34 11.25
C PHE A 59 -10.51 -11.42 11.29
N GLY A 60 -11.18 -10.43 10.73
CA GLY A 60 -12.63 -10.31 10.69
C GLY A 60 -13.23 -9.55 11.90
N ALA A 61 -12.42 -9.11 12.86
CA ALA A 61 -12.89 -8.34 14.00
C ALA A 61 -11.80 -7.36 14.48
N GLY A 62 -12.23 -6.22 15.03
CA GLY A 62 -11.33 -5.23 15.63
C GLY A 62 -11.64 -3.81 15.19
N LYS A 63 -11.06 -2.86 15.90
CA LYS A 63 -11.34 -1.42 15.75
C LYS A 63 -10.88 -0.89 14.37
N VAL A 64 -9.69 -1.27 13.94
CA VAL A 64 -9.12 -0.80 12.65
C VAL A 64 -9.89 -1.40 11.48
N GLN A 65 -10.23 -2.69 11.53
CA GLN A 65 -11.04 -3.33 10.49
C GLN A 65 -12.45 -2.76 10.44
N ALA A 66 -13.08 -2.51 11.59
CA ALA A 66 -14.40 -1.86 11.67
C ALA A 66 -14.37 -0.44 11.10
N PHE A 67 -13.32 0.34 11.40
CA PHE A 67 -13.08 1.67 10.84
C PHE A 67 -12.99 1.62 9.31
N LEU A 68 -12.18 0.73 8.74
CA LEU A 68 -12.03 0.61 7.29
C LEU A 68 -13.33 0.21 6.59
N ALA A 69 -14.06 -0.76 7.15
CA ALA A 69 -15.35 -1.21 6.63
C ALA A 69 -16.42 -0.11 6.68
N ALA A 70 -16.49 0.65 7.79
CA ALA A 70 -17.41 1.77 7.94
C ALA A 70 -17.08 2.90 6.97
N SER A 71 -15.81 3.31 6.89
CA SER A 71 -15.35 4.35 5.96
C SER A 71 -15.64 3.99 4.51
N ALA A 72 -15.43 2.72 4.12
CA ALA A 72 -15.72 2.26 2.76
C ALA A 72 -17.20 2.41 2.42
N ARG A 73 -18.12 2.02 3.35
CA ARG A 73 -19.57 2.17 3.17
C ARG A 73 -20.02 3.63 3.12
N GLU A 74 -19.59 4.41 4.11
CA GLU A 74 -20.03 5.80 4.27
C GLU A 74 -19.59 6.68 3.12
N LEU A 75 -18.39 6.43 2.59
CA LEU A 75 -17.80 7.22 1.51
C LEU A 75 -18.08 6.63 0.11
N GLY A 76 -18.61 5.41 0.03
CA GLY A 76 -18.82 4.72 -1.24
C GLY A 76 -17.53 4.43 -2.00
N LEU A 77 -16.43 4.17 -1.27
CA LEU A 77 -15.08 3.95 -1.80
C LEU A 77 -14.66 2.49 -1.70
N TRP A 78 -13.89 2.04 -2.69
CA TRP A 78 -12.96 0.96 -2.45
C TRP A 78 -11.82 1.47 -1.57
N ILE A 79 -11.52 0.77 -0.47
CA ILE A 79 -10.42 1.14 0.43
C ILE A 79 -9.46 -0.02 0.56
N VAL A 80 -8.16 0.23 0.30
CA VAL A 80 -7.10 -0.67 0.73
C VAL A 80 -6.43 -0.06 1.95
N GLY A 81 -6.57 -0.75 3.09
CA GLY A 81 -6.19 -0.26 4.41
C GLY A 81 -4.69 -0.32 4.68
N GLY A 82 -3.86 0.02 3.67
CA GLY A 82 -2.40 0.01 3.83
C GLY A 82 -1.95 -1.26 4.52
N THR A 83 -1.51 -1.16 5.77
CA THR A 83 -1.35 -2.33 6.63
C THR A 83 -1.78 -2.10 8.07
N LEU A 84 -2.23 -3.19 8.71
CA LEU A 84 -2.52 -3.28 10.13
C LEU A 84 -1.97 -4.59 10.71
N PRO A 85 -1.67 -4.64 12.01
CA PRO A 85 -1.20 -5.86 12.65
C PRO A 85 -2.37 -6.82 12.92
N LEU A 86 -2.30 -8.01 12.35
CA LEU A 86 -3.25 -9.10 12.65
C LEU A 86 -2.57 -10.19 13.49
N VAL A 87 -3.38 -10.95 14.23
CA VAL A 87 -2.93 -12.11 15.00
C VAL A 87 -2.21 -13.09 14.08
N ALA A 88 -1.03 -13.54 14.50
CA ALA A 88 -0.19 -14.53 13.83
C ALA A 88 -0.26 -15.89 14.54
N GLY A 89 0.55 -16.84 14.09
CA GLY A 89 0.63 -18.19 14.70
C GLY A 89 1.25 -18.23 16.09
N SER A 90 1.83 -17.15 16.58
CA SER A 90 2.47 -17.04 17.89
C SER A 90 2.13 -15.71 18.56
N ASP A 91 2.05 -15.72 19.90
CA ASP A 91 1.74 -14.52 20.70
C ASP A 91 2.83 -13.44 20.64
N ARG A 92 4.02 -13.78 20.15
CA ARG A 92 5.16 -12.86 20.01
C ARG A 92 5.26 -12.22 18.63
N HIS A 93 4.37 -12.60 17.69
CA HIS A 93 4.37 -12.11 16.33
C HIS A 93 3.00 -11.58 15.91
N VAL A 94 3.03 -10.75 14.89
CA VAL A 94 1.85 -10.28 14.16
C VAL A 94 2.04 -10.55 12.66
N ARG A 95 0.94 -10.59 11.91
CA ARG A 95 0.97 -10.43 10.45
C ARG A 95 0.92 -8.94 10.12
N ASN A 96 1.79 -8.48 9.24
CA ASN A 96 1.68 -7.14 8.63
C ASN A 96 0.76 -7.26 7.42
N SER A 97 -0.54 -7.00 7.64
CA SER A 97 -1.61 -7.39 6.70
C SER A 97 -2.23 -6.20 6.00
N SER A 98 -2.36 -6.28 4.68
CA SER A 98 -3.14 -5.36 3.86
C SER A 98 -4.51 -5.95 3.58
N LEU A 99 -5.56 -5.18 3.87
CA LEU A 99 -6.95 -5.59 3.66
C LEU A 99 -7.62 -4.67 2.65
N ALA A 100 -8.40 -5.25 1.73
CA ALA A 100 -9.20 -4.53 0.75
C ALA A 100 -10.69 -4.60 1.10
N PHE A 101 -11.36 -3.46 1.12
CA PHE A 101 -12.78 -3.33 1.42
C PHE A 101 -13.54 -2.78 0.21
N SER A 102 -14.68 -3.42 -0.12
CA SER A 102 -15.61 -2.93 -1.13
C SER A 102 -16.39 -1.70 -0.64
N PRO A 103 -17.06 -0.95 -1.52
CA PRO A 103 -17.98 0.15 -1.13
C PRO A 103 -19.16 -0.30 -0.26
N GLN A 104 -19.39 -1.61 -0.12
CA GLN A 104 -20.37 -2.18 0.80
C GLN A 104 -19.78 -2.45 2.20
N GLY A 105 -18.47 -2.23 2.37
CA GLY A 105 -17.75 -2.49 3.62
C GLY A 105 -17.37 -3.95 3.82
N GLU A 106 -17.42 -4.75 2.76
CA GLU A 106 -17.01 -6.15 2.78
C GLU A 106 -15.49 -6.28 2.60
N CYS A 107 -14.82 -7.05 3.45
CA CYS A 107 -13.41 -7.39 3.25
C CYS A 107 -13.30 -8.43 2.12
N VAL A 108 -12.82 -8.01 0.95
CA VAL A 108 -12.75 -8.84 -0.25
C VAL A 108 -11.39 -9.49 -0.48
N ALA A 109 -10.34 -8.97 0.16
CA ALA A 109 -9.00 -9.55 0.05
C ALA A 109 -8.17 -9.26 1.31
N ARG A 110 -7.26 -10.20 1.61
CA ARG A 110 -6.22 -10.07 2.64
C ARG A 110 -4.89 -10.50 2.04
N TYR A 111 -3.88 -9.67 2.21
CA TYR A 111 -2.50 -9.97 1.87
C TYR A 111 -1.62 -9.81 3.12
N ASP A 112 -0.91 -10.84 3.49
CA ASP A 112 0.10 -10.79 4.54
C ASP A 112 1.47 -10.58 3.88
N LYS A 113 2.21 -9.53 4.27
CA LYS A 113 3.52 -9.17 3.72
C LYS A 113 4.44 -10.39 3.65
N ILE A 114 4.96 -10.69 2.44
CA ILE A 114 5.79 -11.87 2.20
C ILE A 114 7.25 -11.59 2.57
N HIS A 115 7.81 -10.48 2.08
CA HIS A 115 9.22 -10.17 2.28
C HIS A 115 9.39 -9.19 3.45
N LEU A 116 10.05 -9.65 4.50
CA LEU A 116 10.29 -8.88 5.72
C LEU A 116 11.57 -8.07 5.59
N PHE A 117 11.49 -6.80 6.00
CA PHE A 117 12.61 -5.87 5.88
C PHE A 117 13.68 -6.17 6.91
N CYS A 118 14.91 -6.42 6.42
CA CYS A 118 16.11 -6.50 7.21
C CYS A 118 17.15 -5.56 6.61
N PHE A 119 17.69 -4.66 7.42
CA PHE A 119 18.66 -3.67 6.98
C PHE A 119 19.56 -3.23 8.12
N ASP A 120 20.85 -3.10 7.83
CA ASP A 120 21.84 -2.53 8.73
C ASP A 120 22.78 -1.66 7.88
N ASN A 121 22.85 -0.36 8.20
CA ASN A 121 23.74 0.58 7.50
C ASN A 121 25.14 0.67 8.12
N GLY A 122 25.43 -0.12 9.17
CA GLY A 122 26.70 -0.10 9.89
C GLY A 122 26.97 1.20 10.67
N ARG A 123 25.98 2.10 10.78
CA ARG A 123 26.08 3.42 11.42
C ARG A 123 24.99 3.64 12.47
N GLY A 124 24.41 2.54 12.99
CA GLY A 124 23.41 2.59 14.06
C GLY A 124 21.95 2.58 13.60
N GLU A 125 21.68 2.58 12.31
CA GLU A 125 20.33 2.36 11.79
C GLU A 125 20.17 0.87 11.42
N GLN A 126 19.39 0.15 12.22
CA GLN A 126 19.16 -1.28 12.06
C GLN A 126 17.68 -1.61 12.13
N TYR A 127 17.21 -2.43 11.22
CA TYR A 127 15.85 -2.95 11.16
C TYR A 127 15.87 -4.47 10.99
N ASP A 128 14.96 -5.16 11.67
CA ASP A 128 14.71 -6.58 11.49
C ASP A 128 13.25 -6.90 11.83
N GLU A 129 12.40 -6.84 10.81
CA GLU A 129 10.97 -7.10 10.96
C GLU A 129 10.66 -8.52 11.43
N SER A 130 11.54 -9.49 11.16
CA SER A 130 11.32 -10.91 11.52
C SER A 130 11.22 -11.15 13.02
N ARG A 131 11.70 -10.20 13.84
CA ARG A 131 11.60 -10.29 15.31
C ARG A 131 10.17 -10.18 15.83
N VAL A 132 9.29 -9.52 15.08
CA VAL A 132 7.89 -9.24 15.51
C VAL A 132 6.87 -9.57 14.42
N ILE A 133 7.27 -9.74 13.17
CA ILE A 133 6.38 -10.02 12.06
C ILE A 133 6.61 -11.45 11.56
N GLU A 134 5.54 -12.21 11.43
CA GLU A 134 5.51 -13.50 10.76
C GLU A 134 5.17 -13.30 9.28
N ALA A 135 6.05 -13.78 8.38
CA ALA A 135 5.92 -13.60 6.94
C ALA A 135 4.71 -14.34 6.36
N GLY A 136 4.02 -13.68 5.42
CA GLY A 136 3.06 -14.31 4.51
C GLY A 136 3.75 -15.23 3.50
N ARG A 137 2.94 -15.92 2.67
CA ARG A 137 3.48 -16.84 1.66
C ARG A 137 2.74 -16.79 0.32
N THR A 138 1.59 -16.14 0.27
CA THR A 138 0.69 -16.25 -0.87
C THR A 138 0.49 -14.90 -1.54
N PRO A 139 0.88 -14.73 -2.81
CA PRO A 139 0.52 -13.55 -3.60
C PRO A 139 -1.00 -13.41 -3.68
N GLN A 140 -1.50 -12.18 -3.60
CA GLN A 140 -2.94 -11.91 -3.57
C GLN A 140 -3.34 -10.84 -4.58
N THR A 141 -4.48 -11.09 -5.23
CA THR A 141 -5.16 -10.12 -6.08
C THR A 141 -6.66 -10.11 -5.75
N PHE A 142 -7.33 -9.02 -6.10
CA PHE A 142 -8.80 -8.96 -6.11
C PHE A 142 -9.28 -8.22 -7.35
N THR A 143 -10.57 -8.38 -7.66
CA THR A 143 -11.22 -7.64 -8.74
C THR A 143 -11.97 -6.46 -8.18
N LEU A 144 -11.66 -5.27 -8.70
CA LEU A 144 -12.38 -4.04 -8.44
C LEU A 144 -13.20 -3.68 -9.67
N ARG A 145 -14.49 -3.49 -9.50
CA ARG A 145 -15.35 -2.94 -10.54
C ARG A 145 -15.45 -1.43 -10.39
N SER A 146 -14.95 -0.70 -11.40
CA SER A 146 -15.02 0.75 -11.42
C SER A 146 -16.40 1.27 -11.87
N ARG A 147 -16.69 2.55 -11.59
CA ARG A 147 -18.00 3.17 -11.92
C ARG A 147 -18.28 3.21 -13.42
N ASP A 148 -17.25 3.22 -14.25
CA ASP A 148 -17.36 3.14 -15.71
C ASP A 148 -17.60 1.71 -16.23
N GLY A 149 -17.77 0.74 -15.31
CA GLY A 149 -18.14 -0.63 -15.62
C GLY A 149 -16.99 -1.55 -15.99
N HIS A 150 -15.73 -1.12 -15.86
CA HIS A 150 -14.57 -1.96 -16.10
C HIS A 150 -14.17 -2.75 -14.85
N ASP A 151 -13.74 -3.99 -15.05
CA ASP A 151 -13.11 -4.80 -14.03
C ASP A 151 -11.61 -4.59 -14.05
N TRP A 152 -11.05 -4.31 -12.89
CA TRP A 152 -9.62 -4.11 -12.68
C TRP A 152 -9.06 -5.22 -11.80
N ARG A 153 -8.03 -5.89 -12.25
CA ARG A 153 -7.27 -6.84 -11.42
C ARG A 153 -6.24 -6.07 -10.61
N ILE A 154 -6.46 -6.00 -9.30
CA ILE A 154 -5.63 -5.26 -8.36
C ILE A 154 -4.65 -6.22 -7.69
N GLY A 155 -3.35 -5.95 -7.77
CA GLY A 155 -2.29 -6.73 -7.12
C GLY A 155 -1.86 -6.09 -5.80
N LEU A 156 -1.80 -6.89 -4.74
CA LEU A 156 -1.38 -6.46 -3.42
C LEU A 156 0.08 -6.76 -3.16
N SER A 157 0.80 -5.80 -2.63
CA SER A 157 2.16 -5.94 -2.09
C SER A 157 2.36 -4.94 -0.96
N VAL A 158 3.47 -5.03 -0.20
CA VAL A 158 3.78 -4.10 0.89
C VAL A 158 5.27 -3.80 0.91
N CYS A 159 5.63 -2.51 0.72
CA CYS A 159 6.92 -1.91 1.03
C CYS A 159 8.13 -2.70 0.50
N TYR A 160 8.78 -3.51 1.33
CA TYR A 160 9.98 -4.27 0.98
C TYR A 160 9.76 -5.28 -0.15
N ASP A 161 8.50 -5.73 -0.37
CA ASP A 161 8.11 -6.53 -1.53
C ASP A 161 8.53 -5.87 -2.85
N LEU A 162 8.64 -4.54 -2.88
CA LEU A 162 9.06 -3.76 -4.05
C LEU A 162 10.40 -4.23 -4.62
N ARG A 163 11.27 -4.87 -3.83
CA ARG A 163 12.58 -5.35 -4.29
C ARG A 163 12.53 -6.70 -5.00
N PHE A 164 11.38 -7.37 -5.01
CA PHE A 164 11.22 -8.75 -5.50
C PHE A 164 10.30 -8.78 -6.73
N PRO A 165 10.86 -8.64 -7.95
CA PRO A 165 10.08 -8.57 -9.20
C PRO A 165 9.23 -9.82 -9.45
N GLU A 166 9.64 -10.97 -8.90
CA GLU A 166 8.96 -12.25 -9.05
C GLU A 166 7.52 -12.19 -8.52
N LEU A 167 7.31 -11.50 -7.37
CA LEU A 167 5.98 -11.30 -6.81
C LEU A 167 5.08 -10.55 -7.79
N TYR A 168 5.54 -9.42 -8.31
CA TYR A 168 4.76 -8.56 -9.22
C TYR A 168 4.43 -9.29 -10.51
N ARG A 169 5.37 -10.05 -11.04
CA ARG A 169 5.17 -10.86 -12.23
C ARG A 169 4.11 -11.95 -12.01
N ALA A 170 4.06 -12.54 -10.82
CA ALA A 170 3.06 -13.55 -10.47
C ALA A 170 1.65 -12.97 -10.33
N LEU A 171 1.51 -11.70 -9.90
CA LEU A 171 0.22 -11.04 -9.71
C LEU A 171 -0.55 -10.84 -11.03
N ARG A 172 0.12 -10.57 -12.16
CA ARG A 172 -0.50 -10.29 -13.46
C ARG A 172 -1.59 -9.22 -13.35
N ALA A 173 -1.34 -8.18 -12.59
CA ALA A 173 -2.32 -7.15 -12.26
C ALA A 173 -2.41 -6.05 -13.34
N ASP A 174 -3.52 -5.31 -13.30
CA ASP A 174 -3.71 -4.06 -14.06
C ASP A 174 -3.22 -2.86 -13.27
N LEU A 175 -3.37 -2.93 -11.94
CA LEU A 175 -2.89 -1.94 -10.98
C LEU A 175 -2.19 -2.66 -9.81
N LEU A 176 -0.97 -2.29 -9.56
CA LEU A 176 -0.13 -2.76 -8.46
C LEU A 176 -0.19 -1.76 -7.30
N LEU A 177 -0.51 -2.22 -6.10
CA LEU A 177 -0.53 -1.40 -4.90
C LEU A 177 0.71 -1.67 -4.06
N VAL A 178 1.38 -0.60 -3.63
CA VAL A 178 2.64 -0.68 -2.89
C VAL A 178 2.60 0.25 -1.66
N PRO A 179 1.68 0.02 -0.69
CA PRO A 179 1.69 0.77 0.56
C PRO A 179 3.02 0.58 1.30
N SER A 180 3.62 1.67 1.76
CA SER A 180 5.01 1.64 2.21
C SER A 180 5.32 2.57 3.37
N ALA A 181 6.36 2.20 4.12
CA ALA A 181 7.06 3.05 5.10
C ALA A 181 8.58 3.00 4.82
N PHE A 182 8.99 3.38 3.62
CA PHE A 182 10.39 3.36 3.20
C PHE A 182 11.25 4.27 4.08
N THR A 183 12.40 3.78 4.54
CA THR A 183 13.38 4.62 5.24
C THR A 183 13.86 5.75 4.33
N PHE A 184 14.20 6.89 4.91
CA PHE A 184 14.57 8.08 4.15
C PHE A 184 15.73 7.81 3.17
N GLY A 185 16.80 7.20 3.65
CA GLY A 185 18.00 6.96 2.82
C GLY A 185 17.76 5.98 1.67
N THR A 186 17.08 4.86 1.93
CA THR A 186 16.76 3.89 0.86
C THR A 186 15.67 4.42 -0.07
N GLY A 187 14.75 5.23 0.45
CA GLY A 187 13.70 5.86 -0.35
C GLY A 187 14.28 6.84 -1.35
N GLN A 188 15.15 7.74 -0.91
CA GLN A 188 15.82 8.71 -1.78
C GLN A 188 16.56 8.04 -2.94
N ALA A 189 17.20 6.89 -2.69
CA ALA A 189 18.01 6.22 -3.70
C ALA A 189 17.21 5.26 -4.62
N HIS A 190 16.14 4.63 -4.12
CA HIS A 190 15.55 3.47 -4.81
C HIS A 190 14.05 3.59 -5.10
N TRP A 191 13.29 4.43 -4.37
CA TRP A 191 11.82 4.41 -4.37
C TRP A 191 11.23 4.58 -5.76
N GLU A 192 11.48 5.71 -6.40
CA GLU A 192 10.92 6.01 -7.72
C GLU A 192 11.40 5.03 -8.79
N VAL A 193 12.71 4.74 -8.80
CA VAL A 193 13.32 3.84 -9.80
C VAL A 193 12.69 2.45 -9.75
N LEU A 194 12.51 1.88 -8.56
CA LEU A 194 11.90 0.56 -8.41
C LEU A 194 10.42 0.56 -8.77
N LEU A 195 9.64 1.57 -8.36
CA LEU A 195 8.23 1.67 -8.71
C LEU A 195 8.03 1.79 -10.22
N ARG A 196 8.82 2.61 -10.89
CA ARG A 196 8.78 2.73 -12.36
C ARG A 196 9.18 1.41 -13.04
N ALA A 197 10.19 0.71 -12.51
CA ALA A 197 10.55 -0.61 -13.02
C ALA A 197 9.37 -1.59 -12.91
N ARG A 198 8.66 -1.63 -11.75
CA ARG A 198 7.48 -2.48 -11.58
C ARG A 198 6.35 -2.14 -12.55
N ALA A 199 6.12 -0.86 -12.82
CA ALA A 199 5.13 -0.44 -13.80
C ALA A 199 5.50 -0.93 -15.22
N ILE A 200 6.74 -0.64 -15.66
CA ILE A 200 7.24 -0.92 -17.00
C ILE A 200 7.27 -2.43 -17.27
N GLU A 201 7.89 -3.20 -16.40
CA GLU A 201 8.08 -4.65 -16.63
C GLU A 201 6.77 -5.44 -16.57
N ASN A 202 5.77 -4.97 -15.80
CA ASN A 202 4.47 -5.63 -15.69
C ASN A 202 3.39 -5.01 -16.58
N LEU A 203 3.71 -3.94 -17.33
CA LEU A 203 2.77 -3.18 -18.16
C LEU A 203 1.48 -2.89 -17.38
N ALA A 204 1.64 -2.35 -16.17
CA ALA A 204 0.60 -2.13 -15.19
C ALA A 204 0.75 -0.75 -14.55
N TYR A 205 -0.37 -0.18 -14.09
CA TYR A 205 -0.29 0.98 -13.21
C TYR A 205 0.32 0.62 -11.86
N VAL A 206 0.93 1.59 -11.19
CA VAL A 206 1.41 1.47 -9.81
C VAL A 206 0.84 2.62 -8.99
N ALA A 207 0.23 2.31 -7.84
CA ALA A 207 -0.14 3.28 -6.82
C ALA A 207 0.62 2.97 -5.54
N ALA A 208 1.43 3.92 -5.09
CA ALA A 208 2.37 3.74 -4.00
C ALA A 208 2.16 4.81 -2.91
N PRO A 209 1.17 4.63 -2.02
CA PRO A 209 0.99 5.47 -0.85
C PRO A 209 2.12 5.21 0.15
N ALA A 210 2.62 6.25 0.80
CA ALA A 210 3.77 6.13 1.68
C ALA A 210 3.61 6.92 2.99
N GLN A 211 4.27 6.46 4.03
CA GLN A 211 4.58 7.26 5.20
C GLN A 211 5.62 8.32 4.81
N GLY A 212 5.41 9.60 5.15
CA GLY A 212 6.26 10.68 4.64
C GLY A 212 6.55 11.77 5.65
N GLY A 213 7.63 11.64 6.42
CA GLY A 213 8.06 12.63 7.39
C GLY A 213 8.78 12.04 8.60
N ARG A 214 8.85 12.82 9.69
CA ARG A 214 9.38 12.38 10.99
C ARG A 214 8.26 11.88 11.87
N HIS A 215 8.46 10.69 12.45
CA HIS A 215 7.55 10.03 13.36
C HIS A 215 7.96 10.25 14.83
N ASP A 216 7.02 10.05 15.75
CA ASP A 216 7.22 10.25 17.20
C ASP A 216 8.36 9.40 17.77
N ASN A 217 8.61 8.24 17.16
CA ASN A 217 9.70 7.34 17.55
C ASN A 217 11.08 7.73 16.96
N GLY A 218 11.17 8.90 16.33
CA GLY A 218 12.39 9.41 15.72
C GLY A 218 12.71 8.88 14.32
N ARG A 219 11.98 7.89 13.81
CA ARG A 219 12.14 7.41 12.43
C ARG A 219 11.78 8.52 11.44
N ARG A 220 12.47 8.52 10.31
CA ARG A 220 12.13 9.35 9.17
C ARG A 220 11.87 8.48 7.96
N THR A 221 10.70 8.66 7.36
CA THR A 221 10.30 7.96 6.13
C THR A 221 10.32 8.89 4.94
N TRP A 222 10.49 8.30 3.75
CA TRP A 222 10.75 9.06 2.52
C TRP A 222 9.52 9.81 2.00
N GLY A 223 8.31 9.26 2.17
CA GLY A 223 7.11 9.81 1.54
C GLY A 223 7.11 9.61 0.04
N HIS A 224 6.91 10.71 -0.69
CA HIS A 224 6.86 10.68 -2.16
C HIS A 224 5.81 9.69 -2.68
N SER A 225 4.61 9.70 -2.03
CA SER A 225 3.47 8.94 -2.52
C SER A 225 3.22 9.30 -3.98
N MET A 226 3.03 8.28 -4.84
CA MET A 226 2.93 8.51 -6.27
C MET A 226 2.04 7.51 -6.99
N VAL A 227 1.64 7.89 -8.21
CA VAL A 227 0.95 7.04 -9.17
C VAL A 227 1.72 7.07 -10.48
N ILE A 228 1.94 5.89 -11.06
CA ILE A 228 2.75 5.69 -12.28
C ILE A 228 1.91 4.92 -13.29
N ASP A 229 2.03 5.29 -14.58
CA ASP A 229 1.34 4.61 -15.68
C ASP A 229 2.08 3.35 -16.16
N PRO A 230 1.47 2.50 -17.00
CA PRO A 230 2.10 1.26 -17.50
C PRO A 230 3.35 1.49 -18.37
N TRP A 231 3.62 2.71 -18.84
CA TRP A 231 4.81 3.07 -19.59
C TRP A 231 5.93 3.61 -18.71
N GLY A 232 5.67 3.75 -17.39
CA GLY A 232 6.60 4.30 -16.41
C GLY A 232 6.53 5.83 -16.27
N GLU A 233 5.49 6.48 -16.83
CA GLU A 233 5.26 7.91 -16.66
C GLU A 233 4.71 8.20 -15.27
N LEU A 234 5.25 9.22 -14.62
CA LEU A 234 4.76 9.70 -13.32
C LEU A 234 3.49 10.54 -13.55
N LEU A 235 2.33 10.00 -13.17
CA LEU A 235 1.04 10.68 -13.32
C LEU A 235 0.80 11.74 -12.22
N ALA A 236 1.16 11.41 -10.99
CA ALA A 236 1.03 12.30 -9.85
C ALA A 236 1.98 11.89 -8.73
N GLN A 237 2.45 12.87 -7.95
CA GLN A 237 3.34 12.67 -6.81
C GLN A 237 3.11 13.76 -5.76
N ARG A 238 3.31 13.40 -4.50
CA ARG A 238 3.51 14.35 -3.40
C ARG A 238 4.97 14.29 -2.96
N ALA A 239 5.74 15.29 -3.33
CA ALA A 239 7.17 15.39 -2.98
C ALA A 239 7.39 15.96 -1.56
N GLU A 240 6.41 16.67 -1.01
CA GLU A 240 6.49 17.30 0.31
C GLU A 240 6.26 16.28 1.41
N GLU A 241 6.96 16.46 2.54
CA GLU A 241 6.67 15.75 3.80
C GLU A 241 5.28 16.13 4.33
N GLY A 242 4.75 15.31 5.22
CA GLY A 242 3.44 15.52 5.82
C GLY A 242 2.32 14.77 5.12
N ALA A 243 1.15 14.80 5.74
CA ALA A 243 -0.04 14.13 5.22
C ALA A 243 -0.60 14.80 3.95
N GLY A 244 -1.25 14.02 3.09
CA GLY A 244 -1.91 14.55 1.89
C GLY A 244 -2.41 13.47 0.94
N VAL A 245 -3.15 13.90 -0.06
CA VAL A 245 -3.79 13.04 -1.06
C VAL A 245 -3.12 13.23 -2.42
N VAL A 246 -2.72 12.12 -3.05
CA VAL A 246 -2.23 12.10 -4.43
C VAL A 246 -3.31 11.48 -5.31
N LEU A 247 -3.84 12.24 -6.25
CA LEU A 247 -4.92 11.83 -7.13
C LEU A 247 -4.41 11.61 -8.55
N ALA A 248 -4.84 10.51 -9.17
CA ALA A 248 -4.59 10.27 -10.59
C ALA A 248 -5.77 9.55 -11.25
N GLU A 249 -5.91 9.75 -12.55
CA GLU A 249 -6.82 8.99 -13.38
C GLU A 249 -6.09 7.84 -14.07
N VAL A 250 -6.68 6.66 -14.03
CA VAL A 250 -6.20 5.45 -14.70
C VAL A 250 -7.27 4.95 -15.67
N ALA A 251 -6.85 4.47 -16.83
CA ALA A 251 -7.75 4.08 -17.91
C ALA A 251 -7.41 2.69 -18.47
N GLN A 252 -8.41 1.85 -18.63
CA GLN A 252 -8.27 0.54 -19.30
C GLN A 252 -7.78 0.68 -20.76
N GLU A 253 -8.16 1.78 -21.42
CA GLU A 253 -7.70 2.09 -22.77
C GLU A 253 -6.17 2.19 -22.83
N ARG A 254 -5.56 2.90 -21.86
CA ARG A 254 -4.10 3.06 -21.79
C ARG A 254 -3.41 1.71 -21.54
N LEU A 255 -3.96 0.86 -20.69
CA LEU A 255 -3.44 -0.51 -20.48
C LEU A 255 -3.45 -1.32 -21.78
N ARG A 256 -4.58 -1.32 -22.49
CA ARG A 256 -4.72 -2.02 -23.77
C ARG A 256 -3.75 -1.51 -24.82
N GLN A 257 -3.63 -0.18 -24.93
CA GLN A 257 -2.69 0.46 -25.85
C GLN A 257 -1.24 0.02 -25.58
N VAL A 258 -0.79 0.15 -24.33
CA VAL A 258 0.59 -0.18 -23.94
C VAL A 258 0.87 -1.68 -24.18
N ARG A 259 -0.04 -2.55 -23.73
CA ARG A 259 0.11 -4.01 -23.88
C ARG A 259 0.07 -4.48 -25.34
N SER A 260 -0.69 -3.79 -26.20
CA SER A 260 -0.71 -4.11 -27.63
C SER A 260 0.54 -3.62 -28.36
N GLN A 261 1.09 -2.47 -27.96
CA GLN A 261 2.32 -1.94 -28.55
C GLN A 261 3.57 -2.71 -28.14
N LEU A 262 3.60 -3.21 -26.90
CA LEU A 262 4.72 -3.96 -26.33
C LEU A 262 4.20 -5.21 -25.60
N PRO A 263 3.90 -6.33 -26.29
CA PRO A 263 3.34 -7.53 -25.66
C PRO A 263 4.40 -8.34 -24.89
N ALA A 264 5.22 -7.66 -24.05
CA ALA A 264 6.33 -8.27 -23.32
C ALA A 264 5.88 -9.34 -22.30
N LEU A 265 4.64 -9.26 -21.83
CA LEU A 265 4.08 -10.26 -20.91
C LEU A 265 3.88 -11.63 -21.57
N ASP A 266 3.66 -11.64 -22.90
CA ASP A 266 3.46 -12.86 -23.69
C ASP A 266 4.79 -13.44 -24.22
N HIS A 267 5.88 -12.67 -24.18
CA HIS A 267 7.20 -13.09 -24.65
C HIS A 267 8.02 -13.86 -23.60
N ARG A 268 7.42 -14.18 -22.46
CA ARG A 268 8.11 -14.93 -21.40
C ARG A 268 8.38 -16.37 -21.80
N VAL A 269 9.61 -16.82 -21.53
CA VAL A 269 10.06 -18.20 -21.75
C VAL A 269 10.48 -18.92 -20.46
N LEU A 270 10.48 -18.18 -19.30
CA LEU A 270 10.84 -18.68 -17.97
C LEU A 270 9.67 -18.52 -17.00
#